data_9328e1a0dccfd3203a53edcc68add9c2
#
_entry.id   9328e1a0dccfd3203a53edcc68add9c2
#
_cell.length_a   1.000
_cell.length_b   1.000
_cell.length_c   1.000
_cell.angle_alpha   90.00
_cell.angle_beta   90.00
_cell.angle_gamma   90.00
#
_symmetry.space_group_name_H-M   'P 1'
#
loop_
_entity.id
_entity.type
_entity.pdbx_description
1 polymer ?
#
loop_
_entity_poly.entity_id
_entity_poly.type
_entity_poly.pdbx_seq_one_letter_code
_entity_poly.pdbx_strand_id
1 'polypeptide(L)'
;MSGTSATLADLVRRPSVNPMGRDLSGPEYLEARVTDYLVQRFTAAGIPWARQSVAPGRDNVVARLEATVPDAPVILWDAHQDTVPAEGMTIEPFSPLVRDGRMYGRGACDVKGGMAAMLVAL
;
A
#
# COMPACT_ATOMS: atom_id res chain seq x y z
N MET A 1 -8.68 11.55 12.92
CA MET A 1 -7.47 11.16 12.17
C MET A 1 -7.33 12.07 10.95
N SER A 2 -6.12 12.48 10.60
CA SER A 2 -5.86 13.17 9.32
C SER A 2 -6.13 12.24 8.13
N GLY A 3 -6.23 12.80 6.90
CA GLY A 3 -6.38 11.97 5.69
C GLY A 3 -5.30 10.90 5.58
N THR A 4 -4.04 11.25 5.87
CA THR A 4 -2.90 10.32 5.84
C THR A 4 -3.04 9.20 6.86
N SER A 5 -3.41 9.51 8.12
CA SER A 5 -3.54 8.47 9.15
C SER A 5 -4.75 7.56 8.90
N ALA A 6 -5.83 8.07 8.32
CA ALA A 6 -6.95 7.24 7.90
C ALA A 6 -6.55 6.30 6.74
N THR A 7 -5.86 6.82 5.73
CA THR A 7 -5.35 6.03 4.61
C THR A 7 -4.34 4.97 5.08
N LEU A 8 -3.46 5.32 6.03
CA LEU A 8 -2.53 4.35 6.62
C LEU A 8 -3.28 3.23 7.36
N ALA A 9 -4.29 3.58 8.16
CA ALA A 9 -5.11 2.58 8.85
C ALA A 9 -5.78 1.62 7.86
N ASP A 10 -6.28 2.14 6.74
CA ASP A 10 -6.88 1.32 5.69
C ASP A 10 -5.87 0.38 5.03
N LEU A 11 -4.65 0.85 4.79
CA LEU A 11 -3.57 0.02 4.24
C LEU A 11 -3.11 -1.06 5.23
N VAL A 12 -3.00 -0.75 6.52
CA VAL A 12 -2.63 -1.73 7.57
C VAL A 12 -3.67 -2.85 7.67
N ARG A 13 -4.98 -2.53 7.57
CA ARG A 13 -6.06 -3.53 7.57
C ARG A 13 -6.06 -4.45 6.36
N ARG A 14 -5.22 -4.20 5.36
CA ARG A 14 -5.08 -5.02 4.16
C ARG A 14 -3.77 -5.80 4.21
N PRO A 15 -3.79 -7.03 4.72
CA PRO A 15 -2.60 -7.88 4.72
C PRO A 15 -2.03 -8.02 3.32
N SER A 16 -0.71 -8.02 3.22
CA SER A 16 0.03 -8.22 1.98
C SER A 16 1.37 -8.90 2.27
N VAL A 17 1.31 -9.97 3.04
CA VAL A 17 2.49 -10.67 3.54
C VAL A 17 3.21 -11.38 2.39
N ASN A 18 4.51 -11.10 2.27
CA ASN A 18 5.38 -11.86 1.38
C ASN A 18 5.70 -13.22 2.05
N PRO A 19 5.43 -14.34 1.39
CA PRO A 19 5.73 -15.65 1.93
C PRO A 19 7.23 -15.94 2.05
N MET A 20 8.09 -15.07 1.55
CA MET A 20 9.56 -15.17 1.64
C MET A 20 10.11 -16.51 1.10
N GLY A 21 9.56 -16.97 -0.04
CA GLY A 21 9.95 -18.23 -0.68
C GLY A 21 9.39 -19.49 -0.01
N ARG A 22 8.58 -19.35 1.04
CA ARG A 22 7.90 -20.49 1.68
C ARG A 22 6.61 -20.82 0.91
N ASP A 23 6.22 -22.09 0.92
CA ASP A 23 4.94 -22.54 0.36
C ASP A 23 3.80 -22.22 1.34
N LEU A 24 3.41 -20.95 1.37
CA LEU A 24 2.38 -20.42 2.25
C LEU A 24 1.29 -19.75 1.42
N SER A 25 0.05 -20.05 1.77
CA SER A 25 -1.13 -19.46 1.16
C SER A 25 -2.14 -19.07 2.24
N GLY A 26 -3.02 -18.15 1.91
CA GLY A 26 -4.05 -17.68 2.82
C GLY A 26 -4.41 -16.23 2.56
N PRO A 27 -5.42 -15.73 3.27
CA PRO A 27 -5.94 -14.40 3.05
C PRO A 27 -4.95 -13.26 3.38
N GLU A 28 -3.91 -13.51 4.15
CA GLU A 28 -2.89 -12.53 4.52
C GLU A 28 -1.74 -12.42 3.52
N TYR A 29 -1.58 -13.42 2.64
CA TYR A 29 -0.44 -13.48 1.72
C TYR A 29 -0.71 -12.76 0.40
N LEU A 30 0.37 -12.30 -0.23
CA LEU A 30 0.45 -11.59 -1.51
C LEU A 30 -0.28 -10.24 -1.51
N GLU A 31 -0.07 -9.48 -2.58
CA GLU A 31 -0.39 -8.05 -2.60
C GLU A 31 -1.81 -7.71 -3.08
N ALA A 32 -2.59 -8.68 -3.53
CA ALA A 32 -3.87 -8.46 -4.23
C ALA A 32 -4.82 -7.48 -3.51
N ARG A 33 -4.90 -7.53 -2.17
CA ARG A 33 -5.77 -6.61 -1.39
C ARG A 33 -5.30 -5.18 -1.42
N VAL A 34 -3.98 -4.96 -1.39
CA VAL A 34 -3.39 -3.62 -1.50
C VAL A 34 -3.54 -3.13 -2.94
N THR A 35 -3.24 -3.99 -3.92
CA THR A 35 -3.44 -3.71 -5.35
C THR A 35 -4.87 -3.25 -5.65
N ASP A 36 -5.88 -3.97 -5.17
CA ASP A 36 -7.28 -3.63 -5.36
C ASP A 36 -7.65 -2.29 -4.70
N TYR A 37 -7.12 -2.03 -3.52
CA TYR A 37 -7.31 -0.75 -2.83
C TYR A 37 -6.71 0.42 -3.62
N LEU A 38 -5.49 0.27 -4.14
CA LEU A 38 -4.84 1.30 -4.96
C LEU A 38 -5.66 1.59 -6.22
N VAL A 39 -6.11 0.55 -6.92
CA VAL A 39 -6.97 0.68 -8.11
C VAL A 39 -8.25 1.44 -7.78
N GLN A 40 -8.93 1.09 -6.68
CA GLN A 40 -10.13 1.80 -6.24
C GLN A 40 -9.85 3.28 -5.94
N ARG A 41 -8.74 3.56 -5.28
CA ARG A 41 -8.33 4.93 -4.94
C ARG A 41 -8.06 5.76 -6.19
N PHE A 42 -7.28 5.25 -7.14
CA PHE A 42 -6.98 5.96 -8.39
C PHE A 42 -8.23 6.14 -9.26
N THR A 43 -9.08 5.11 -9.34
CA THR A 43 -10.37 5.21 -10.05
C THR A 43 -11.26 6.30 -9.44
N ALA A 44 -11.41 6.32 -8.12
CA ALA A 44 -12.22 7.32 -7.43
C ALA A 44 -11.67 8.75 -7.57
N ALA A 45 -10.36 8.90 -7.71
CA ALA A 45 -9.70 10.17 -7.96
C ALA A 45 -9.69 10.59 -9.44
N GLY A 46 -10.18 9.74 -10.35
CA GLY A 46 -10.11 9.99 -11.79
C GLY A 46 -8.69 9.94 -12.36
N ILE A 47 -7.75 9.31 -11.67
CA ILE A 47 -6.35 9.18 -12.11
C ILE A 47 -6.22 7.95 -13.00
N PRO A 48 -5.72 8.07 -14.25
CA PRO A 48 -5.42 6.92 -15.09
C PRO A 48 -4.43 5.96 -14.43
N TRP A 49 -4.70 4.67 -14.50
CA TRP A 49 -3.87 3.63 -13.92
C TRP A 49 -3.79 2.39 -14.80
N ALA A 50 -2.76 1.57 -14.58
CA ALA A 50 -2.60 0.27 -15.21
C ALA A 50 -2.07 -0.75 -14.18
N ARG A 51 -2.47 -2.02 -14.33
CA ARG A 51 -1.84 -3.15 -13.64
C ARG A 51 -0.79 -3.76 -14.55
N GLN A 52 0.34 -4.13 -13.95
CA GLN A 52 1.42 -4.87 -14.61
C GLN A 52 1.61 -6.16 -13.83
N SER A 53 1.20 -7.28 -14.41
CA SER A 53 1.36 -8.58 -13.77
C SER A 53 2.83 -8.98 -13.76
N VAL A 54 3.34 -9.29 -12.58
CA VAL A 54 4.72 -9.75 -12.36
C VAL A 54 4.75 -11.26 -12.14
N ALA A 55 3.81 -11.77 -11.37
CA ALA A 55 3.61 -13.18 -11.08
C ALA A 55 2.14 -13.41 -10.67
N PRO A 56 1.66 -14.64 -10.62
CA PRO A 56 0.31 -14.93 -10.16
C PRO A 56 0.00 -14.31 -8.79
N GLY A 57 -1.02 -13.44 -8.73
CA GLY A 57 -1.41 -12.73 -7.52
C GLY A 57 -0.49 -11.58 -7.09
N ARG A 58 0.46 -11.20 -7.93
CA ARG A 58 1.47 -10.14 -7.68
C ARG A 58 1.52 -9.17 -8.84
N ASP A 59 0.79 -8.08 -8.73
CA ASP A 59 0.73 -7.03 -9.73
C ASP A 59 1.34 -5.73 -9.22
N ASN A 60 2.09 -5.04 -10.06
CA ASN A 60 2.35 -3.61 -9.86
C ASN A 60 1.12 -2.81 -10.27
N VAL A 61 0.92 -1.66 -9.63
CA VAL A 61 -0.04 -0.64 -10.05
C VAL A 61 0.73 0.62 -10.40
N VAL A 62 0.55 1.10 -11.61
CA VAL A 62 1.15 2.35 -12.09
C VAL A 62 0.01 3.33 -12.36
N ALA A 63 0.06 4.49 -11.71
CA ALA A 63 -0.85 5.59 -11.98
C ALA A 63 -0.06 6.81 -12.44
N ARG A 64 -0.62 7.60 -13.34
CA ARG A 64 0.07 8.74 -13.92
C ARG A 64 -0.83 9.95 -13.99
N LEU A 65 -0.35 11.05 -13.43
CA LEU A 65 -0.90 12.39 -13.64
C LEU A 65 -0.08 13.07 -14.73
N GLU A 66 -0.76 13.51 -15.76
CA GLU A 66 -0.12 14.29 -16.82
C GLU A 66 0.11 15.73 -16.38
N ALA A 67 1.25 16.28 -16.77
CA ALA A 67 1.55 17.68 -16.52
C ALA A 67 0.65 18.59 -17.37
N THR A 68 0.32 19.76 -16.83
CA THR A 68 -0.45 20.78 -17.53
C THR A 68 0.43 21.75 -18.34
N VAL A 69 1.75 21.64 -18.20
CA VAL A 69 2.73 22.49 -18.91
C VAL A 69 3.66 21.64 -19.77
N PRO A 70 4.09 22.14 -20.95
CA PRO A 70 5.08 21.45 -21.79
C PRO A 70 6.40 21.24 -21.06
N ASP A 71 7.11 20.16 -21.40
CA ASP A 71 8.44 19.82 -20.92
C ASP A 71 8.60 19.76 -19.40
N ALA A 72 7.51 19.52 -18.68
CA ALA A 72 7.56 19.33 -17.24
C ALA A 72 8.38 18.10 -16.87
N PRO A 73 9.23 18.18 -15.83
CA PRO A 73 9.96 17.01 -15.35
C PRO A 73 9.02 15.95 -14.81
N VAL A 74 9.38 14.69 -15.01
CA VAL A 74 8.65 13.56 -14.42
C VAL A 74 9.20 13.30 -13.02
N ILE A 75 8.28 13.21 -12.04
CA ILE A 75 8.58 12.76 -10.68
C ILE A 75 8.00 11.36 -10.54
N LEU A 76 8.84 10.39 -10.20
CA LEU A 76 8.42 9.02 -9.90
C LEU A 76 8.35 8.85 -8.38
N TRP A 77 7.18 8.46 -7.88
CA TRP A 77 6.98 7.98 -6.53
C TRP A 77 6.84 6.47 -6.55
N ASP A 78 7.65 5.79 -5.75
CA ASP A 78 7.68 4.33 -5.70
C ASP A 78 7.53 3.84 -4.27
N ALA A 79 6.70 2.81 -4.08
CA ALA A 79 6.50 2.15 -2.80
C ALA A 79 6.11 0.68 -3.03
N HIS A 80 6.77 -0.24 -2.33
CA HIS A 80 6.40 -1.64 -2.39
C HIS A 80 5.09 -1.91 -1.65
N GLN A 81 4.33 -2.91 -2.11
CA GLN A 81 3.02 -3.26 -1.58
C GLN A 81 3.08 -4.35 -0.51
N ASP A 82 4.10 -5.20 -0.56
CA ASP A 82 4.25 -6.32 0.34
C ASP A 82 4.78 -5.91 1.73
N THR A 83 4.66 -6.82 2.66
CA THR A 83 5.25 -6.70 4.00
C THR A 83 5.95 -8.00 4.35
N VAL A 84 6.91 -7.92 5.26
CA VAL A 84 7.48 -9.11 5.89
C VAL A 84 6.43 -9.84 6.74
N PRO A 85 6.66 -11.11 7.07
CA PRO A 85 5.77 -11.89 7.94
C PRO A 85 5.47 -11.21 9.28
N ALA A 86 4.35 -11.62 9.89
CA ALA A 86 3.87 -11.07 11.17
C ALA A 86 4.18 -11.96 12.36
N GLU A 87 4.88 -13.08 12.15
CA GLU A 87 5.25 -14.00 13.22
C GLU A 87 6.09 -13.28 14.30
N GLY A 88 5.77 -13.53 15.55
CA GLY A 88 6.45 -12.93 16.70
C GLY A 88 6.00 -11.54 17.07
N MET A 89 5.03 -10.94 16.38
CA MET A 89 4.42 -9.70 16.82
C MET A 89 3.61 -9.89 18.11
N THR A 90 3.72 -8.93 19.02
CA THR A 90 3.00 -8.94 20.31
C THR A 90 1.69 -8.16 20.26
N ILE A 91 1.34 -7.61 19.10
CA ILE A 91 0.08 -6.90 18.84
C ILE A 91 -0.61 -7.53 17.64
N GLU A 92 -1.90 -7.25 17.47
CA GLU A 92 -2.65 -7.66 16.28
C GLU A 92 -2.06 -6.97 15.04
N PRO A 93 -1.43 -7.72 14.11
CA PRO A 93 -0.61 -7.13 13.05
C PRO A 93 -1.41 -6.29 12.06
N PHE A 94 -2.66 -6.66 11.79
CA PHE A 94 -3.50 -6.03 10.77
C PHE A 94 -4.68 -5.24 11.34
N SER A 95 -4.66 -4.99 12.67
CA SER A 95 -5.57 -4.10 13.36
C SER A 95 -4.81 -2.85 13.80
N PRO A 96 -4.93 -1.72 13.05
CA PRO A 96 -4.12 -0.53 13.34
C PRO A 96 -4.43 0.02 14.73
N LEU A 97 -3.45 -0.01 15.60
CA LEU A 97 -3.51 0.53 16.96
C LEU A 97 -2.91 1.93 16.99
N VAL A 98 -3.70 2.93 17.37
CA VAL A 98 -3.18 4.31 17.57
C VAL A 98 -2.99 4.55 19.06
N ARG A 99 -1.75 4.85 19.47
CA ARG A 99 -1.39 5.18 20.84
C ARG A 99 -0.25 6.19 20.85
N ASP A 100 -0.35 7.22 21.70
CA ASP A 100 0.67 8.26 21.88
C ASP A 100 1.10 8.93 20.57
N GLY A 101 0.13 9.22 19.67
CA GLY A 101 0.38 9.83 18.37
C GLY A 101 1.07 8.94 17.34
N ARG A 102 1.21 7.65 17.61
CA ARG A 102 1.83 6.65 16.71
C ARG A 102 0.82 5.60 16.32
N MET A 103 0.94 5.11 15.07
CA MET A 103 0.17 3.97 14.59
C MET A 103 1.04 2.72 14.56
N TYR A 104 0.55 1.67 15.18
CA TYR A 104 1.19 0.36 15.25
C TYR A 104 0.42 -0.63 14.38
N GLY A 105 1.15 -1.47 13.64
CA GLY A 105 0.63 -2.53 12.78
C GLY A 105 1.68 -2.99 11.77
N ARG A 106 1.49 -4.16 11.17
CA ARG A 106 2.43 -4.69 10.18
C ARG A 106 2.46 -3.78 8.95
N GLY A 107 3.66 -3.35 8.56
CA GLY A 107 3.88 -2.47 7.42
C GLY A 107 3.58 -0.99 7.69
N ALA A 108 3.17 -0.58 8.90
CA ALA A 108 2.85 0.82 9.19
C ALA A 108 4.02 1.77 8.92
N CYS A 109 5.25 1.35 9.23
CA CYS A 109 6.46 2.11 8.94
C CYS A 109 7.06 1.73 7.58
N ASP A 110 7.15 0.45 7.27
CA ASP A 110 7.81 -0.09 6.07
C ASP A 110 6.78 -0.85 5.20
N VAL A 111 6.21 -0.21 4.18
CA VAL A 111 6.33 1.19 3.75
C VAL A 111 4.94 1.87 3.62
N LYS A 112 3.87 1.25 4.20
CA LYS A 112 2.49 1.73 4.04
C LYS A 112 2.30 3.18 4.54
N GLY A 113 3.12 3.64 5.48
CA GLY A 113 3.13 5.03 5.93
C GLY A 113 3.54 6.00 4.83
N GLY A 114 4.62 5.69 4.13
CA GLY A 114 5.07 6.45 2.96
C GLY A 114 4.03 6.40 1.83
N MET A 115 3.51 5.21 1.54
CA MET A 115 2.45 5.03 0.54
C MET A 115 1.20 5.86 0.88
N ALA A 116 0.77 5.89 2.14
CA ALA A 116 -0.37 6.71 2.57
C ALA A 116 -0.12 8.20 2.37
N ALA A 117 1.09 8.68 2.64
CA ALA A 117 1.48 10.06 2.41
C ALA A 117 1.43 10.42 0.92
N MET A 118 1.97 9.56 0.06
CA MET A 118 1.93 9.72 -1.40
C MET A 118 0.48 9.77 -1.91
N LEU A 119 -0.37 8.82 -1.49
CA LEU A 119 -1.77 8.75 -1.92
C LEU A 119 -2.64 9.94 -1.48
N VAL A 120 -2.25 10.65 -0.45
CA VAL A 120 -2.97 11.84 0.02
C VAL A 120 -2.43 13.12 -0.61
N ALA A 121 -1.19 13.09 -1.10
CA ALA A 121 -0.58 14.22 -1.78
C ALA A 121 -0.97 14.31 -3.28
N LEU A 122 -1.47 13.22 -3.86
CA LEU A 122 -2.03 13.18 -5.22
C LEU A 122 -3.39 13.85 -5.30
#